data_4cccd258e41536d81eb7c2d9ec1baeb8
#
_entry.id   4cccd258e41536d81eb7c2d9ec1baeb8
#
_cell.length_a   1.000
_cell.length_b   1.000
_cell.length_c   1.000
_cell.angle_alpha   90.00
_cell.angle_beta   90.00
_cell.angle_gamma   90.00
#
_symmetry.space_group_name_H-M   'P 1'
#
loop_
_entity.id
_entity.type
_entity.pdbx_description
1 polymer ?
#
loop_
_entity_poly.entity_id
_entity_poly.type
_entity_poly.pdbx_seq_one_letter_code
_entity_poly.pdbx_strand_id
1 'polypeptide(L)'
;MMIKRPQKGSPRWMTTFTDLTMLLLTFFVLLVATSKQDTVKLSKMLEKFSDAEQVDVKVTENTIPDISHEKNDEKAVSKKRMDELYKKLKAYVDNNGVSQVNVYREDTGVSIVIVDNLIFDTGDANVKPEAKEVISQLVGFFQSVPNPIVVEGHTDSRPIHNEKFPSNWELSSARAANMIHHLIEVYNVDDKRLAAVGYADTKPVAPNDSPQNWEKNRRVVIYIKE
;
A
#
# COMPACT_ATOMS: atom_id res chain seq x y z
N MET A 1 21.95 -79.99 4.76
CA MET A 1 22.42 -79.17 3.61
C MET A 1 21.57 -77.91 3.54
N MET A 2 22.02 -76.77 4.10
CA MET A 2 21.25 -75.52 4.13
C MET A 2 21.54 -74.73 2.88
N ILE A 3 20.50 -74.45 2.06
CA ILE A 3 20.60 -73.66 0.86
C ILE A 3 20.56 -72.16 1.24
N LYS A 4 21.69 -71.45 1.11
CA LYS A 4 21.75 -69.99 1.26
C LYS A 4 20.96 -69.31 0.11
N ARG A 5 19.87 -68.59 0.45
CA ARG A 5 19.16 -67.74 -0.49
C ARG A 5 20.06 -66.56 -0.92
N PRO A 6 20.11 -66.26 -2.23
CA PRO A 6 20.89 -65.07 -2.66
C PRO A 6 20.24 -63.78 -2.16
N GLN A 7 21.01 -62.89 -1.55
CA GLN A 7 20.56 -61.54 -1.22
C GLN A 7 20.34 -60.78 -2.54
N LYS A 8 19.09 -60.39 -2.76
CA LYS A 8 18.76 -59.42 -3.84
C LYS A 8 19.40 -58.09 -3.49
N GLY A 9 20.43 -57.66 -4.20
CA GLY A 9 20.98 -56.32 -4.12
C GLY A 9 19.91 -55.29 -4.47
N SER A 10 19.94 -54.13 -3.79
CA SER A 10 19.04 -53.00 -4.08
C SER A 10 19.12 -52.62 -5.58
N PRO A 11 17.98 -52.33 -6.23
CA PRO A 11 17.97 -52.00 -7.65
C PRO A 11 18.77 -50.71 -7.86
N ARG A 12 19.64 -50.70 -8.88
CA ARG A 12 20.56 -49.59 -9.21
C ARG A 12 19.89 -48.22 -9.37
N TRP A 13 18.61 -48.19 -9.78
CA TRP A 13 17.85 -46.92 -9.85
C TRP A 13 17.57 -46.30 -8.48
N MET A 14 17.53 -47.10 -7.44
CA MET A 14 17.25 -46.61 -6.06
C MET A 14 18.46 -45.83 -5.50
N THR A 15 19.68 -46.19 -5.87
CA THR A 15 20.89 -45.45 -5.48
C THR A 15 20.99 -44.11 -6.21
N THR A 16 20.65 -44.06 -7.50
CA THR A 16 20.64 -42.80 -8.26
C THR A 16 19.52 -41.87 -7.80
N PHE A 17 18.36 -42.42 -7.42
CA PHE A 17 17.26 -41.63 -6.88
C PHE A 17 17.58 -41.03 -5.51
N THR A 18 18.19 -41.80 -4.61
CA THR A 18 18.63 -41.27 -3.29
C THR A 18 19.74 -40.24 -3.42
N ASP A 19 20.65 -40.37 -4.36
CA ASP A 19 21.70 -39.38 -4.62
C ASP A 19 21.11 -38.05 -5.11
N LEU A 20 20.15 -38.12 -6.03
CA LEU A 20 19.46 -36.95 -6.58
C LEU A 20 18.60 -36.22 -5.52
N THR A 21 17.92 -36.97 -4.64
CA THR A 21 17.15 -36.38 -3.55
C THR A 21 18.03 -35.75 -2.47
N MET A 22 19.20 -36.35 -2.18
CA MET A 22 20.19 -35.78 -1.25
C MET A 22 20.80 -34.49 -1.82
N LEU A 23 21.13 -34.44 -3.10
CA LEU A 23 21.61 -33.22 -3.77
C LEU A 23 20.54 -32.12 -3.75
N LEU A 24 19.27 -32.46 -4.00
CA LEU A 24 18.18 -31.50 -3.93
C LEU A 24 18.00 -30.97 -2.49
N LEU A 25 18.05 -31.84 -1.50
CA LEU A 25 17.94 -31.46 -0.07
C LEU A 25 19.08 -30.53 0.35
N THR A 26 20.33 -30.88 0.00
CA THR A 26 21.49 -30.03 0.32
C THR A 26 21.40 -28.67 -0.36
N PHE A 27 20.93 -28.62 -1.61
CA PHE A 27 20.70 -27.37 -2.32
C PHE A 27 19.65 -26.48 -1.63
N PHE A 28 18.52 -27.07 -1.21
CA PHE A 28 17.51 -26.31 -0.46
C PHE A 28 18.00 -25.83 0.91
N VAL A 29 18.74 -26.65 1.64
CA VAL A 29 19.35 -26.24 2.91
C VAL A 29 20.33 -25.08 2.70
N LEU A 30 21.11 -25.13 1.62
CA LEU A 30 22.06 -24.08 1.28
C LEU A 30 21.35 -22.79 0.85
N LEU A 31 20.26 -22.89 0.07
CA LEU A 31 19.40 -21.74 -0.26
C LEU A 31 18.77 -21.10 0.98
N VAL A 32 18.25 -21.89 1.91
CA VAL A 32 17.67 -21.36 3.15
C VAL A 32 18.73 -20.73 4.04
N ALA A 33 19.93 -21.32 4.10
CA ALA A 33 21.05 -20.77 4.88
C ALA A 33 21.57 -19.44 4.30
N THR A 34 21.61 -19.29 2.96
CA THR A 34 22.06 -18.06 2.29
C THR A 34 20.97 -17.00 2.25
N SER A 35 19.70 -17.38 2.15
CA SER A 35 18.55 -16.44 2.05
C SER A 35 18.39 -15.54 3.29
N LYS A 36 18.90 -15.93 4.46
CA LYS A 36 18.80 -15.10 5.68
C LYS A 36 19.93 -14.07 5.84
N GLN A 37 20.96 -14.12 5.00
CA GLN A 37 22.15 -13.25 5.16
C GLN A 37 22.18 -12.01 4.25
N ASP A 38 21.40 -11.99 3.16
CA ASP A 38 21.62 -10.98 2.10
C ASP A 38 20.97 -9.62 2.37
N THR A 39 19.91 -9.55 3.15
CA THR A 39 19.25 -8.26 3.46
C THR A 39 20.11 -7.37 4.36
N VAL A 40 20.85 -7.94 5.30
CA VAL A 40 21.72 -7.18 6.23
C VAL A 40 23.04 -6.78 5.56
N LYS A 41 23.57 -7.60 4.63
CA LYS A 41 24.77 -7.24 3.86
C LYS A 41 24.50 -6.20 2.79
N LEU A 42 23.32 -6.26 2.15
CA LEU A 42 22.94 -5.29 1.12
C LEU A 42 22.69 -3.90 1.70
N SER A 43 22.04 -3.81 2.87
CA SER A 43 21.86 -2.53 3.56
C SER A 43 23.18 -1.92 4.01
N LYS A 44 24.10 -2.72 4.54
CA LYS A 44 25.47 -2.26 4.91
C LYS A 44 26.34 -1.90 3.70
N MET A 45 26.13 -2.52 2.54
CA MET A 45 26.79 -2.09 1.30
C MET A 45 26.22 -0.78 0.77
N LEU A 46 24.91 -0.59 0.78
CA LEU A 46 24.27 0.66 0.37
C LEU A 46 24.67 1.83 1.28
N GLU A 47 24.79 1.63 2.58
CA GLU A 47 25.25 2.62 3.54
C GLU A 47 26.72 3.04 3.27
N LYS A 48 27.59 2.11 2.90
CA LYS A 48 28.97 2.41 2.49
C LYS A 48 29.11 3.13 1.15
N PHE A 49 28.14 3.06 0.27
CA PHE A 49 28.12 3.81 -0.99
C PHE A 49 27.52 5.21 -0.84
N SER A 50 26.77 5.46 0.22
CA SER A 50 26.20 6.78 0.54
C SER A 50 27.22 7.72 1.20
N ASP A 51 28.27 7.19 1.84
CA ASP A 51 29.24 7.98 2.61
C ASP A 51 30.63 8.08 1.96
N ALA A 52 30.68 8.20 0.64
CA ALA A 52 31.92 8.50 -0.06
C ALA A 52 32.17 10.02 -0.10
N GLU A 53 32.11 10.69 1.07
CA GLU A 53 32.82 11.95 1.31
C GLU A 53 33.10 12.10 2.81
N GLN A 54 34.39 11.83 3.13
CA GLN A 54 35.15 12.18 4.33
C GLN A 54 34.46 12.11 5.72
N VAL A 55 34.88 11.17 6.55
CA VAL A 55 35.44 11.45 7.90
C VAL A 55 36.07 10.19 8.52
N ASP A 56 37.29 10.35 9.06
CA ASP A 56 38.08 9.43 9.90
C ASP A 56 37.27 8.98 11.14
N VAL A 57 37.03 7.69 11.34
CA VAL A 57 36.48 7.16 12.59
C VAL A 57 37.31 5.96 13.08
N LYS A 58 37.98 6.19 14.20
CA LYS A 58 38.62 5.15 15.03
C LYS A 58 37.59 4.10 15.47
N VAL A 59 37.85 2.86 15.11
CA VAL A 59 37.09 1.70 15.59
C VAL A 59 37.56 1.34 17.01
N THR A 60 36.66 1.51 17.98
CA THR A 60 36.79 0.85 19.31
C THR A 60 35.81 -0.31 19.34
N GLU A 61 36.34 -1.49 19.64
CA GLU A 61 35.61 -2.75 19.83
C GLU A 61 34.56 -2.66 20.95
N ASN A 62 33.53 -3.44 20.79
CA ASN A 62 32.49 -3.85 21.75
C ASN A 62 31.29 -2.91 21.94
N THR A 63 30.27 -3.15 21.14
CA THR A 63 28.91 -3.44 21.65
C THR A 63 28.02 -3.79 20.42
N ILE A 64 27.45 -5.00 20.40
CA ILE A 64 26.40 -5.39 19.46
C ILE A 64 25.14 -4.69 19.94
N PRO A 65 24.58 -3.70 19.22
CA PRO A 65 23.28 -3.13 19.59
C PRO A 65 22.20 -4.16 19.36
N ASP A 66 21.37 -4.35 20.36
CA ASP A 66 20.18 -5.20 20.31
C ASP A 66 19.18 -4.61 19.30
N ILE A 67 19.13 -5.20 18.09
CA ILE A 67 18.31 -4.78 16.94
C ILE A 67 16.80 -4.89 17.25
N SER A 68 16.42 -5.46 18.39
CA SER A 68 15.03 -5.59 18.83
C SER A 68 14.43 -4.27 19.34
N HIS A 69 15.24 -3.34 19.84
CA HIS A 69 14.77 -2.06 20.36
C HIS A 69 14.53 -1.01 19.26
N GLU A 70 15.38 -0.94 18.21
CA GLU A 70 15.21 0.05 17.13
C GLU A 70 13.88 -0.11 16.37
N LYS A 71 13.46 -1.34 16.06
CA LYS A 71 12.18 -1.59 15.37
C LYS A 71 10.93 -1.20 16.18
N ASN A 72 11.03 -1.22 17.51
CA ASN A 72 9.93 -0.81 18.37
C ASN A 72 9.84 0.72 18.48
N ASP A 73 10.98 1.39 18.49
CA ASP A 73 11.05 2.85 18.54
C ASP A 73 10.60 3.49 17.22
N GLU A 74 11.01 2.95 16.07
CA GLU A 74 10.51 3.39 14.76
C GLU A 74 8.99 3.25 14.63
N LYS A 75 8.42 2.12 15.05
CA LYS A 75 6.97 1.91 15.07
C LYS A 75 6.25 2.88 16.01
N ALA A 76 6.83 3.19 17.16
CA ALA A 76 6.24 4.11 18.11
C ALA A 76 6.29 5.57 17.59
N VAL A 77 7.37 5.95 16.90
CA VAL A 77 7.53 7.26 16.27
C VAL A 77 6.56 7.41 15.09
N SER A 78 6.48 6.42 14.22
CA SER A 78 5.53 6.39 13.10
C SER A 78 4.09 6.51 13.60
N LYS A 79 3.71 5.74 14.62
CA LYS A 79 2.38 5.82 15.23
C LYS A 79 2.05 7.23 15.76
N LYS A 80 3.02 7.91 16.41
CA LYS A 80 2.82 9.28 16.90
C LYS A 80 2.60 10.26 15.76
N ARG A 81 3.39 10.20 14.69
CA ARG A 81 3.24 11.06 13.50
C ARG A 81 1.87 10.89 12.86
N MET A 82 1.40 9.64 12.76
CA MET A 82 0.07 9.37 12.23
C MET A 82 -1.05 9.89 13.12
N ASP A 83 -0.93 9.74 14.44
CA ASP A 83 -1.91 10.31 15.38
C ASP A 83 -1.95 11.84 15.29
N GLU A 84 -0.80 12.47 15.08
CA GLU A 84 -0.70 13.93 14.88
C GLU A 84 -1.31 14.33 13.53
N LEU A 85 -1.03 13.60 12.45
CA LEU A 85 -1.60 13.86 11.13
C LEU A 85 -3.13 13.71 11.16
N TYR A 86 -3.64 12.66 11.79
CA TYR A 86 -5.08 12.46 11.98
C TYR A 86 -5.73 13.60 12.77
N LYS A 87 -5.13 14.00 13.89
CA LYS A 87 -5.63 15.10 14.70
C LYS A 87 -5.64 16.42 13.93
N LYS A 88 -4.59 16.72 13.18
CA LYS A 88 -4.50 17.91 12.32
C LYS A 88 -5.58 17.92 11.26
N LEU A 89 -5.76 16.79 10.55
CA LEU A 89 -6.78 16.66 9.50
C LEU A 89 -8.19 16.78 10.09
N LYS A 90 -8.46 16.08 11.20
CA LYS A 90 -9.76 16.13 11.84
C LYS A 90 -10.10 17.55 12.34
N ALA A 91 -9.17 18.20 13.01
CA ALA A 91 -9.35 19.60 13.45
C ALA A 91 -9.53 20.54 12.24
N TYR A 92 -8.83 20.31 11.15
CA TYR A 92 -8.99 21.09 9.93
C TYR A 92 -10.40 20.95 9.34
N VAL A 93 -10.89 19.71 9.20
CA VAL A 93 -12.25 19.41 8.70
C VAL A 93 -13.31 20.02 9.60
N ASP A 94 -13.18 19.86 10.93
CA ASP A 94 -14.14 20.39 11.90
C ASP A 94 -14.16 21.93 11.90
N ASN A 95 -13.00 22.58 11.84
CA ASN A 95 -12.88 24.06 11.84
C ASN A 95 -13.36 24.71 10.54
N ASN A 96 -13.25 24.05 9.41
CA ASN A 96 -13.69 24.56 8.11
C ASN A 96 -15.14 24.14 7.76
N GLY A 97 -15.83 23.43 8.67
CA GLY A 97 -17.22 23.04 8.47
C GLY A 97 -17.43 22.03 7.33
N VAL A 98 -16.43 21.21 7.00
CA VAL A 98 -16.51 20.22 5.92
C VAL A 98 -17.35 19.04 6.39
N SER A 99 -18.67 19.13 6.24
CA SER A 99 -19.62 18.15 6.80
C SER A 99 -19.83 16.90 5.94
N GLN A 100 -19.37 16.92 4.69
CA GLN A 100 -19.66 15.87 3.67
C GLN A 100 -18.54 14.85 3.52
N VAL A 101 -17.60 14.80 4.44
CA VAL A 101 -16.45 13.89 4.41
C VAL A 101 -16.31 13.14 5.74
N ASN A 102 -15.83 11.92 5.67
CA ASN A 102 -15.46 11.15 6.84
C ASN A 102 -13.94 10.95 6.87
N VAL A 103 -13.34 11.16 8.04
CA VAL A 103 -11.89 11.03 8.24
C VAL A 103 -11.62 9.79 9.08
N TYR A 104 -10.72 8.94 8.60
CA TYR A 104 -10.31 7.72 9.30
C TYR A 104 -8.81 7.69 9.50
N ARG A 105 -8.40 7.08 10.60
CA ARG A 105 -7.00 6.74 10.86
C ARG A 105 -6.74 5.34 10.34
N GLU A 106 -5.74 5.21 9.50
CA GLU A 106 -5.28 3.93 8.94
C GLU A 106 -3.92 3.53 9.56
N ASP A 107 -3.45 2.31 9.26
CA ASP A 107 -2.17 1.83 9.81
C ASP A 107 -0.95 2.59 9.25
N THR A 108 -1.04 3.12 8.04
CA THR A 108 0.08 3.76 7.33
C THR A 108 -0.25 5.17 6.83
N GLY A 109 -1.27 5.82 7.42
CA GLY A 109 -1.68 7.17 7.03
C GLY A 109 -3.06 7.56 7.55
N VAL A 110 -3.68 8.49 6.88
CA VAL A 110 -5.05 8.92 7.14
C VAL A 110 -5.85 8.95 5.86
N SER A 111 -7.13 8.61 5.92
CA SER A 111 -8.02 8.61 4.77
C SER A 111 -9.18 9.60 4.95
N ILE A 112 -9.53 10.26 3.85
CA ILE A 112 -10.72 11.08 3.70
C ILE A 112 -11.65 10.33 2.76
N VAL A 113 -12.83 9.97 3.22
CA VAL A 113 -13.83 9.26 2.43
C VAL A 113 -14.93 10.23 2.03
N ILE A 114 -15.19 10.31 0.74
CA ILE A 114 -16.24 11.14 0.13
C ILE A 114 -17.17 10.23 -0.64
N VAL A 115 -18.48 10.38 -0.43
CA VAL A 115 -19.48 9.59 -1.16
C VAL A 115 -19.48 10.01 -2.63
N ASP A 116 -19.53 9.02 -3.54
CA ASP A 116 -19.39 9.18 -4.97
C ASP A 116 -20.37 10.19 -5.58
N ASN A 117 -21.66 10.15 -5.17
CA ASN A 117 -22.71 11.01 -5.69
C ASN A 117 -22.50 12.51 -5.41
N LEU A 118 -21.61 12.87 -4.48
CA LEU A 118 -21.20 14.26 -4.26
C LEU A 118 -20.23 14.75 -5.33
N ILE A 119 -19.43 13.84 -5.88
CA ILE A 119 -18.33 14.19 -6.78
C ILE A 119 -18.69 13.95 -8.23
N PHE A 120 -19.39 12.85 -8.54
CA PHE A 120 -19.65 12.38 -9.89
C PHE A 120 -21.14 12.09 -10.14
N ASP A 121 -21.54 12.19 -11.40
CA ASP A 121 -22.82 11.65 -11.83
C ASP A 121 -22.77 10.14 -12.05
N THR A 122 -23.94 9.50 -12.06
CA THR A 122 -24.05 8.06 -12.27
C THR A 122 -23.43 7.66 -13.60
N GLY A 123 -22.46 6.75 -13.57
CA GLY A 123 -21.80 6.25 -14.79
C GLY A 123 -20.88 7.26 -15.47
N ASP A 124 -20.56 8.38 -14.84
CA ASP A 124 -19.61 9.38 -15.33
C ASP A 124 -18.41 9.52 -14.37
N ALA A 125 -17.32 10.07 -14.88
CA ALA A 125 -16.09 10.34 -14.14
C ALA A 125 -15.71 11.83 -14.12
N ASN A 126 -16.54 12.71 -14.67
CA ASN A 126 -16.31 14.16 -14.63
C ASN A 126 -16.67 14.70 -13.24
N VAL A 127 -15.77 15.50 -12.67
CA VAL A 127 -16.00 16.13 -11.36
C VAL A 127 -17.10 17.18 -11.52
N LYS A 128 -18.14 17.05 -10.71
CA LYS A 128 -19.31 17.95 -10.71
C LYS A 128 -18.94 19.35 -10.24
N PRO A 129 -19.61 20.40 -10.72
CA PRO A 129 -19.39 21.75 -10.23
C PRO A 129 -19.59 21.89 -8.72
N GLU A 130 -20.56 21.18 -8.15
CA GLU A 130 -20.90 21.21 -6.72
C GLU A 130 -19.79 20.56 -5.85
N ALA A 131 -19.09 19.58 -6.38
CA ALA A 131 -17.97 18.94 -5.72
C ALA A 131 -16.78 19.89 -5.49
N LYS A 132 -16.64 20.92 -6.33
CA LYS A 132 -15.54 21.88 -6.26
C LYS A 132 -15.48 22.59 -4.90
N GLU A 133 -16.64 22.86 -4.30
CA GLU A 133 -16.68 23.49 -2.98
C GLU A 133 -16.09 22.58 -1.91
N VAL A 134 -16.50 21.31 -1.85
CA VAL A 134 -15.97 20.34 -0.86
C VAL A 134 -14.47 20.10 -1.09
N ILE A 135 -14.06 19.98 -2.35
CA ILE A 135 -12.64 19.77 -2.69
C ILE A 135 -11.81 21.00 -2.28
N SER A 136 -12.29 22.22 -2.60
CA SER A 136 -11.59 23.46 -2.27
C SER A 136 -11.34 23.61 -0.76
N GLN A 137 -12.29 23.19 0.06
CA GLN A 137 -12.15 23.19 1.51
C GLN A 137 -11.08 22.22 2.03
N LEU A 138 -10.74 21.17 1.29
CA LEU A 138 -9.71 20.20 1.65
C LEU A 138 -8.31 20.57 1.14
N VAL A 139 -8.23 21.37 0.08
CA VAL A 139 -6.96 21.69 -0.59
C VAL A 139 -5.97 22.40 0.33
N GLY A 140 -6.44 23.30 1.20
CA GLY A 140 -5.57 23.97 2.16
C GLY A 140 -4.84 23.00 3.08
N PHE A 141 -5.49 21.87 3.42
CA PHE A 141 -4.82 20.80 4.16
C PHE A 141 -3.79 20.08 3.30
N PHE A 142 -4.11 19.71 2.06
CA PHE A 142 -3.17 19.02 1.16
C PHE A 142 -1.91 19.85 0.88
N GLN A 143 -2.03 21.17 0.82
CA GLN A 143 -0.91 22.09 0.66
C GLN A 143 -0.10 22.30 1.95
N SER A 144 -0.72 22.09 3.12
CA SER A 144 -0.06 22.28 4.43
C SER A 144 0.81 21.10 4.85
N VAL A 145 0.69 19.95 4.19
CA VAL A 145 1.44 18.72 4.48
C VAL A 145 2.23 18.26 3.26
N PRO A 146 3.47 17.77 3.43
CA PRO A 146 4.32 17.33 2.30
C PRO A 146 4.01 15.88 1.87
N ASN A 147 3.13 15.21 2.55
CA ASN A 147 2.87 13.78 2.43
C ASN A 147 2.40 13.36 1.03
N PRO A 148 2.74 12.15 0.55
CA PRO A 148 2.16 11.56 -0.65
C PRO A 148 0.65 11.34 -0.49
N ILE A 149 -0.09 11.55 -1.57
CA ILE A 149 -1.55 11.45 -1.61
C ILE A 149 -1.94 10.44 -2.68
N VAL A 150 -2.74 9.46 -2.31
CA VAL A 150 -3.33 8.48 -3.24
C VAL A 150 -4.83 8.71 -3.31
N VAL A 151 -5.35 8.90 -4.51
CA VAL A 151 -6.79 8.97 -4.74
C VAL A 151 -7.27 7.61 -5.22
N GLU A 152 -8.20 7.03 -4.48
CA GLU A 152 -8.75 5.71 -4.77
C GLU A 152 -10.22 5.83 -5.19
N GLY A 153 -10.57 5.23 -6.33
CA GLY A 153 -11.94 5.12 -6.81
C GLY A 153 -12.52 3.73 -6.48
N HIS A 154 -13.73 3.71 -5.94
CA HIS A 154 -14.47 2.48 -5.62
C HIS A 154 -15.88 2.52 -6.19
N THR A 155 -16.38 1.37 -6.63
CA THR A 155 -17.75 1.18 -7.09
C THR A 155 -18.53 0.21 -6.20
N ASP A 156 -19.81 0.09 -6.39
CA ASP A 156 -20.59 -1.06 -5.96
C ASP A 156 -20.41 -2.24 -6.95
N SER A 157 -20.98 -3.40 -6.63
CA SER A 157 -20.85 -4.62 -7.46
C SER A 157 -21.75 -4.65 -8.70
N ARG A 158 -22.61 -3.66 -8.91
CA ARG A 158 -23.43 -3.60 -10.11
C ARG A 158 -22.55 -3.28 -11.31
N PRO A 159 -22.58 -4.10 -12.36
CA PRO A 159 -21.72 -3.88 -13.51
C PRO A 159 -22.13 -2.62 -14.25
N ILE A 160 -21.15 -1.81 -14.65
CA ILE A 160 -21.34 -0.76 -15.63
C ILE A 160 -20.84 -1.24 -16.98
N HIS A 161 -21.55 -0.85 -18.03
CA HIS A 161 -21.11 -1.01 -19.41
C HIS A 161 -21.70 0.12 -20.25
N ASN A 162 -20.87 1.05 -20.66
CA ASN A 162 -21.24 2.13 -21.57
C ASN A 162 -20.08 2.41 -22.53
N GLU A 163 -20.29 3.35 -23.47
CA GLU A 163 -19.27 3.69 -24.50
C GLU A 163 -17.96 4.21 -23.90
N LYS A 164 -18.01 4.89 -22.75
CA LYS A 164 -16.83 5.46 -22.08
C LYS A 164 -16.16 4.45 -21.15
N PHE A 165 -16.95 3.62 -20.47
CA PHE A 165 -16.46 2.73 -19.41
C PHE A 165 -16.98 1.31 -19.63
N PRO A 166 -16.13 0.41 -20.16
CA PRO A 166 -16.48 -1.00 -20.39
C PRO A 166 -16.77 -1.77 -19.09
N SER A 167 -16.16 -1.37 -17.98
CA SER A 167 -16.35 -2.01 -16.67
C SER A 167 -16.15 -1.04 -15.49
N ASN A 168 -16.43 -1.53 -14.28
CA ASN A 168 -16.18 -0.82 -13.04
C ASN A 168 -14.70 -0.47 -12.82
N TRP A 169 -13.78 -1.21 -13.45
CA TRP A 169 -12.35 -0.92 -13.39
C TRP A 169 -11.99 0.39 -14.10
N GLU A 170 -12.45 0.56 -15.32
CA GLU A 170 -12.21 1.79 -16.08
C GLU A 170 -12.91 2.98 -15.42
N LEU A 171 -14.15 2.81 -14.96
CA LEU A 171 -14.89 3.88 -14.28
C LEU A 171 -14.16 4.34 -13.00
N SER A 172 -13.79 3.42 -12.11
CA SER A 172 -13.14 3.77 -10.85
C SER A 172 -11.76 4.40 -11.06
N SER A 173 -11.01 3.89 -12.04
CA SER A 173 -9.70 4.44 -12.41
C SER A 173 -9.80 5.84 -13.01
N ALA A 174 -10.76 6.07 -13.91
CA ALA A 174 -11.02 7.37 -14.51
C ALA A 174 -11.46 8.41 -13.47
N ARG A 175 -12.29 8.02 -12.49
CA ARG A 175 -12.71 8.89 -11.39
C ARG A 175 -11.54 9.32 -10.52
N ALA A 176 -10.67 8.38 -10.15
CA ALA A 176 -9.46 8.69 -9.40
C ALA A 176 -8.52 9.62 -10.19
N ALA A 177 -8.31 9.36 -11.48
CA ALA A 177 -7.47 10.19 -12.34
C ALA A 177 -8.06 11.60 -12.53
N ASN A 178 -9.35 11.74 -12.79
CA ASN A 178 -10.00 13.04 -12.98
C ASN A 178 -10.01 13.88 -11.70
N MET A 179 -10.11 13.24 -10.53
CA MET A 179 -9.93 13.92 -9.24
C MET A 179 -8.51 14.49 -9.13
N ILE A 180 -7.49 13.72 -9.49
CA ILE A 180 -6.09 14.19 -9.49
C ILE A 180 -5.89 15.35 -10.48
N HIS A 181 -6.40 15.22 -11.71
CA HIS A 181 -6.36 16.32 -12.68
C HIS A 181 -6.98 17.60 -12.12
N HIS A 182 -8.12 17.46 -11.43
CA HIS A 182 -8.76 18.60 -10.80
C HIS A 182 -7.92 19.22 -9.69
N LEU A 183 -7.24 18.40 -8.85
CA LEU A 183 -6.34 18.90 -7.81
C LEU A 183 -5.11 19.63 -8.38
N ILE A 184 -4.57 19.14 -9.49
CA ILE A 184 -3.42 19.76 -10.17
C ILE A 184 -3.83 21.06 -10.88
N GLU A 185 -4.81 20.98 -11.79
CA GLU A 185 -5.14 22.07 -12.72
C GLU A 185 -5.83 23.25 -12.04
N VAL A 186 -6.69 22.97 -11.05
CA VAL A 186 -7.48 24.01 -10.38
C VAL A 186 -6.79 24.53 -9.13
N TYR A 187 -6.13 23.65 -8.39
CA TYR A 187 -5.60 24.00 -7.07
C TYR A 187 -4.07 23.93 -6.97
N ASN A 188 -3.39 23.59 -8.07
CA ASN A 188 -1.92 23.56 -8.15
C ASN A 188 -1.26 22.69 -7.07
N VAL A 189 -1.88 21.53 -6.75
CA VAL A 189 -1.28 20.52 -5.87
C VAL A 189 -0.14 19.84 -6.63
N ASP A 190 1.02 19.66 -5.99
CA ASP A 190 2.21 19.06 -6.60
C ASP A 190 1.92 17.65 -7.13
N ASP A 191 2.04 17.46 -8.45
CA ASP A 191 1.76 16.23 -9.18
C ASP A 191 2.65 15.06 -8.74
N LYS A 192 3.89 15.33 -8.31
CA LYS A 192 4.84 14.32 -7.80
C LYS A 192 4.37 13.60 -6.54
N ARG A 193 3.42 14.20 -5.84
CA ARG A 193 2.84 13.63 -4.61
C ARG A 193 1.58 12.80 -4.86
N LEU A 194 1.04 12.83 -6.08
CA LEU A 194 -0.29 12.31 -6.39
C LEU A 194 -0.21 10.96 -7.12
N ALA A 195 -1.05 10.02 -6.73
CA ALA A 195 -1.24 8.75 -7.43
C ALA A 195 -2.73 8.39 -7.50
N ALA A 196 -3.18 7.86 -8.65
CA ALA A 196 -4.55 7.39 -8.86
C ALA A 196 -4.62 5.87 -8.83
N VAL A 197 -5.63 5.31 -8.15
CA VAL A 197 -5.88 3.87 -8.11
C VAL A 197 -7.39 3.61 -8.27
N GLY A 198 -7.76 2.73 -9.19
CA GLY A 198 -9.12 2.21 -9.32
C GLY A 198 -9.20 0.81 -8.69
N TYR A 199 -10.17 0.61 -7.82
CA TYR A 199 -10.39 -0.69 -7.17
C TYR A 199 -11.67 -1.39 -7.63
N ALA A 200 -12.46 -0.77 -8.49
CA ALA A 200 -13.79 -1.28 -8.83
C ALA A 200 -14.59 -1.65 -7.55
N ASP A 201 -15.21 -2.81 -7.52
CA ASP A 201 -15.97 -3.36 -6.38
C ASP A 201 -15.18 -4.33 -5.49
N THR A 202 -13.85 -4.43 -5.69
CA THR A 202 -13.01 -5.43 -5.01
C THR A 202 -12.74 -5.13 -3.54
N LYS A 203 -12.97 -3.88 -3.09
CA LYS A 203 -12.78 -3.46 -1.69
C LYS A 203 -14.07 -2.84 -1.13
N PRO A 204 -15.11 -3.62 -0.90
CA PRO A 204 -16.37 -3.12 -0.34
C PRO A 204 -16.20 -2.78 1.15
N VAL A 205 -16.86 -1.71 1.60
CA VAL A 205 -16.97 -1.32 3.04
C VAL A 205 -18.28 -1.77 3.66
N ALA A 206 -19.24 -2.22 2.83
CA ALA A 206 -20.50 -2.82 3.24
C ALA A 206 -20.86 -3.97 2.28
N PRO A 207 -21.68 -4.94 2.71
CA PRO A 207 -22.21 -5.96 1.80
C PRO A 207 -22.89 -5.34 0.58
N ASN A 208 -22.70 -5.93 -0.61
CA ASN A 208 -23.30 -5.44 -1.85
C ASN A 208 -24.75 -5.99 -2.05
N ASP A 209 -25.63 -5.84 -1.07
CA ASP A 209 -26.94 -6.49 -0.95
C ASP A 209 -28.11 -5.51 -0.91
N SER A 210 -27.87 -4.22 -0.75
CA SER A 210 -28.92 -3.21 -0.64
C SER A 210 -28.51 -1.87 -1.24
N PRO A 211 -29.48 -1.02 -1.67
CA PRO A 211 -29.18 0.32 -2.19
C PRO A 211 -28.36 1.18 -1.23
N GLN A 212 -28.63 1.09 0.06
CA GLN A 212 -27.92 1.84 1.11
C GLN A 212 -26.46 1.39 1.23
N ASN A 213 -26.20 0.09 1.09
CA ASN A 213 -24.85 -0.46 1.12
C ASN A 213 -24.08 -0.19 -0.18
N TRP A 214 -24.75 -0.25 -1.33
CA TRP A 214 -24.14 0.18 -2.61
C TRP A 214 -23.68 1.63 -2.56
N GLU A 215 -24.46 2.53 -1.96
CA GLU A 215 -24.09 3.93 -1.81
C GLU A 215 -22.82 4.09 -0.97
N LYS A 216 -22.66 3.34 0.13
CA LYS A 216 -21.43 3.34 0.93
C LYS A 216 -20.22 2.81 0.15
N ASN A 217 -20.43 1.81 -0.71
CA ASN A 217 -19.35 1.23 -1.51
C ASN A 217 -18.91 2.19 -2.63
N ARG A 218 -19.82 2.93 -3.24
CA ARG A 218 -19.49 3.97 -4.21
C ARG A 218 -18.90 5.18 -3.49
N ARG A 219 -17.59 5.28 -3.50
CA ARG A 219 -16.85 6.32 -2.78
C ARG A 219 -15.53 6.65 -3.47
N VAL A 220 -15.02 7.83 -3.17
CA VAL A 220 -13.63 8.21 -3.40
C VAL A 220 -12.93 8.27 -2.06
N VAL A 221 -11.76 7.69 -1.97
CA VAL A 221 -10.90 7.77 -0.80
C VAL A 221 -9.66 8.56 -1.17
N ILE A 222 -9.38 9.63 -0.43
CA ILE A 222 -8.14 10.38 -0.54
C ILE A 222 -7.27 9.94 0.63
N TYR A 223 -6.25 9.16 0.32
CA TYR A 223 -5.36 8.56 1.28
C TYR A 223 -4.05 9.34 1.37
N ILE A 224 -3.75 9.89 2.53
CA ILE A 224 -2.53 10.65 2.82
C ILE A 224 -1.59 9.71 3.57
N LYS A 225 -0.50 9.30 2.90
CA LYS A 225 0.50 8.40 3.47
C LYS A 225 1.41 9.14 4.44
N GLU A 226 1.94 8.40 5.41
CA GLU A 226 3.05 8.90 6.22
C GLU A 226 4.35 8.94 5.40
#